data_034a5e33a908e4ca71e7497b9de017bd
#
_entry.id   034a5e33a908e4ca71e7497b9de017bd
#
_cell.length_a   1.000
_cell.length_b   1.000
_cell.length_c   1.000
_cell.angle_alpha   90.00
_cell.angle_beta   90.00
_cell.angle_gamma   90.00
#
_symmetry.space_group_name_H-M   'P 1'
#
loop_
_entity.id
_entity.type
_entity.pdbx_description
1 polymer ?
#
loop_
_entity_poly.entity_id
_entity_poly.type
_entity_poly.pdbx_seq_one_letter_code
_entity_poly.pdbx_strand_id
1 'polypeptide(L)'
;MSKLMRQYAIPCIISLLVGALYNIVDQIFIANASYLGSYGNAANTVVFPLTVVALAIAVMLGDGCCAFVSMALGRNEVDKAKRSVGNAVVLSVVSSLVLTAVYLIFANTIIAMFGGTVNEETFRHSQEYFFYITLGIPFYMFGQAMNPIIRADGNPKFAMISTLAGAAINIILDPIFIFVLKWGMMGAAVATVIGQVATAFLAVWYLLHMKIIKPASGDYALRGTVCGRMLTLGITSFLSQISLVAAMAAINNMLRKYGALDAVFGQEQYAQIPMAVVGIVMKFFQIVISIVVGMAAGCIPIVGYNMGAEKKLRVRELFTKLLIAEALVGAVALVMAEGFPRQLIAIFGAANESGYYTDFAIKAFRTYLCMMVLACVNKACFIFLQAVGKALTSTLLSMFREVVFGVGFALLLPVFFGLDGVLYSMPVSDILTFIISAIIIVKTYRELNVEGVQKV
;
A
#
# COMPACT_ATOMS: atom_id res chain seq x y z
N MET A 1 -16.83 21.53 2.84
CA MET A 1 -16.06 20.39 2.26
C MET A 1 -14.64 20.27 2.81
N SER A 2 -13.79 21.30 2.78
CA SER A 2 -12.38 21.19 3.20
C SER A 2 -12.17 20.72 4.65
N LYS A 3 -13.03 21.13 5.60
CA LYS A 3 -12.96 20.66 7.00
C LYS A 3 -13.28 19.16 7.09
N LEU A 4 -14.32 18.72 6.38
CA LEU A 4 -14.72 17.31 6.36
C LEU A 4 -13.65 16.43 5.70
N MET A 5 -13.09 16.88 4.58
CA MET A 5 -11.99 16.19 3.90
C MET A 5 -10.79 16.01 4.84
N ARG A 6 -10.35 17.06 5.55
CA ARG A 6 -9.26 16.96 6.52
C ARG A 6 -9.57 16.00 7.66
N GLN A 7 -10.80 15.99 8.15
CA GLN A 7 -11.24 15.13 9.25
C GLN A 7 -11.10 13.63 8.92
N TYR A 8 -11.24 13.25 7.65
CA TYR A 8 -11.11 11.86 7.18
C TYR A 8 -9.72 11.56 6.61
N ALA A 9 -9.15 12.49 5.82
CA ALA A 9 -7.88 12.28 5.17
C ALA A 9 -6.70 12.24 6.16
N ILE A 10 -6.63 13.17 7.10
CA ILE A 10 -5.50 13.25 8.05
C ILE A 10 -5.34 11.97 8.88
N PRO A 11 -6.37 11.41 9.52
CA PRO A 11 -6.23 10.16 10.24
C PRO A 11 -5.80 8.99 9.33
N CYS A 12 -6.29 8.94 8.10
CA CYS A 12 -5.91 7.90 7.16
C CYS A 12 -4.44 8.04 6.72
N ILE A 13 -3.98 9.25 6.42
CA ILE A 13 -2.57 9.55 6.11
C ILE A 13 -1.68 9.10 7.27
N ILE A 14 -2.02 9.47 8.50
CA ILE A 14 -1.24 9.10 9.69
C ILE A 14 -1.19 7.57 9.83
N SER A 15 -2.31 6.87 9.66
CA SER A 15 -2.36 5.40 9.73
C SER A 15 -1.42 4.75 8.72
N LEU A 16 -1.46 5.15 7.46
CA LEU A 16 -0.64 4.55 6.40
C LEU A 16 0.83 4.94 6.52
N LEU A 17 1.10 6.19 6.87
CA LEU A 17 2.47 6.68 7.08
C LEU A 17 3.14 5.97 8.24
N VAL A 18 2.45 5.83 9.37
CA VAL A 18 2.97 5.08 10.52
C VAL A 18 3.15 3.61 10.18
N GLY A 19 2.22 3.01 9.42
CA GLY A 19 2.37 1.64 8.92
C GLY A 19 3.62 1.44 8.05
N ALA A 20 3.93 2.40 7.17
CA ALA A 20 5.15 2.36 6.37
C ALA A 20 6.42 2.55 7.23
N LEU A 21 6.38 3.47 8.19
CA LEU A 21 7.52 3.78 9.06
C LEU A 21 7.85 2.64 10.03
N TYR A 22 6.84 2.02 10.64
CA TYR A 22 7.13 0.93 11.58
C TYR A 22 7.76 -0.28 10.89
N ASN A 23 7.39 -0.59 9.65
CA ASN A 23 8.07 -1.63 8.88
C ASN A 23 9.55 -1.33 8.65
N ILE A 24 9.90 -0.06 8.43
CA ILE A 24 11.29 0.37 8.30
C ILE A 24 12.03 0.22 9.63
N VAL A 25 11.39 0.59 10.73
CA VAL A 25 11.96 0.48 12.09
C VAL A 25 12.21 -0.98 12.47
N ASP A 26 11.26 -1.86 12.17
CA ASP A 26 11.41 -3.32 12.40
C ASP A 26 12.63 -3.88 11.64
N GLN A 27 12.78 -3.51 10.35
CA GLN A 27 13.97 -3.87 9.57
C GLN A 27 15.27 -3.35 10.18
N ILE A 28 15.27 -2.13 10.72
CA ILE A 28 16.43 -1.55 11.40
C ILE A 28 16.79 -2.35 12.65
N PHE A 29 15.82 -2.76 13.45
CA PHE A 29 16.08 -3.58 14.63
C PHE A 29 16.66 -4.95 14.26
N ILE A 30 16.08 -5.63 13.27
CA ILE A 30 16.62 -6.92 12.77
C ILE A 30 18.04 -6.75 12.24
N ALA A 31 18.32 -5.72 11.47
CA ALA A 31 19.64 -5.45 10.88
C ALA A 31 20.71 -5.15 11.93
N ASN A 32 20.34 -4.54 13.05
CA ASN A 32 21.26 -4.20 14.16
C ASN A 32 21.43 -5.33 15.18
N ALA A 33 20.71 -6.43 15.04
CA ALA A 33 20.90 -7.61 15.88
C ALA A 33 22.13 -8.41 15.42
N SER A 34 23.27 -8.16 16.06
CA SER A 34 24.57 -8.72 15.66
C SER A 34 24.60 -10.25 15.57
N TYR A 35 23.80 -10.94 16.38
CA TYR A 35 23.72 -12.41 16.38
C TYR A 35 22.85 -12.98 15.23
N LEU A 36 22.02 -12.16 14.57
CA LEU A 36 21.28 -12.55 13.37
C LEU A 36 22.11 -12.30 12.10
N GLY A 37 23.01 -11.34 12.14
CA GLY A 37 23.80 -10.92 10.98
C GLY A 37 22.94 -10.47 9.80
N SER A 38 23.47 -10.65 8.60
CA SER A 38 22.76 -10.34 7.34
C SER A 38 21.63 -11.36 7.04
N TYR A 39 21.64 -12.52 7.68
CA TYR A 39 20.65 -13.59 7.43
C TYR A 39 19.25 -13.22 7.90
N GLY A 40 19.13 -12.49 9.02
CA GLY A 40 17.86 -12.00 9.52
C GLY A 40 17.20 -11.01 8.55
N ASN A 41 17.99 -10.10 8.01
CA ASN A 41 17.50 -9.12 7.04
C ASN A 41 17.12 -9.77 5.71
N ALA A 42 17.89 -10.77 5.25
CA ALA A 42 17.57 -11.58 4.09
C ALA A 42 16.26 -12.35 4.28
N ALA A 43 16.05 -12.97 5.44
CA ALA A 43 14.82 -13.68 5.77
C ALA A 43 13.59 -12.76 5.77
N ASN A 44 13.69 -11.55 6.32
CA ASN A 44 12.63 -10.57 6.28
C ASN A 44 12.29 -10.17 4.84
N THR A 45 13.30 -9.99 3.99
CA THR A 45 13.12 -9.67 2.57
C THR A 45 12.39 -10.77 1.80
N VAL A 46 12.67 -12.05 2.12
CA VAL A 46 11.99 -13.21 1.51
C VAL A 46 10.51 -13.28 1.91
N VAL A 47 10.21 -12.97 3.17
CA VAL A 47 8.84 -13.08 3.73
C VAL A 47 7.98 -11.86 3.41
N PHE A 48 8.57 -10.69 3.22
CA PHE A 48 7.85 -9.44 2.97
C PHE A 48 6.80 -9.53 1.84
N PRO A 49 7.09 -10.08 0.65
CA PRO A 49 6.08 -10.22 -0.41
C PRO A 49 4.85 -11.01 0.02
N LEU A 50 5.01 -11.97 0.90
CA LEU A 50 3.93 -12.83 1.38
C LEU A 50 2.99 -12.07 2.33
N THR A 51 3.52 -11.15 3.12
CA THR A 51 2.69 -10.24 3.93
C THR A 51 1.93 -9.24 3.07
N VAL A 52 2.52 -8.81 1.94
CA VAL A 52 1.84 -7.91 0.99
C VAL A 52 0.69 -8.61 0.28
N VAL A 53 0.77 -9.92 -0.01
CA VAL A 53 -0.36 -10.69 -0.54
C VAL A 53 -1.53 -10.68 0.44
N ALA A 54 -1.26 -10.91 1.74
CA ALA A 54 -2.28 -10.83 2.77
C ALA A 54 -2.91 -9.43 2.86
N LEU A 55 -2.09 -8.39 2.80
CA LEU A 55 -2.55 -7.00 2.76
C LEU A 55 -3.41 -6.72 1.53
N ALA A 56 -3.01 -7.19 0.35
CA ALA A 56 -3.75 -6.99 -0.89
C ALA A 56 -5.18 -7.54 -0.81
N ILE A 57 -5.34 -8.74 -0.25
CA ILE A 57 -6.66 -9.35 -0.05
C ILE A 57 -7.46 -8.56 0.99
N ALA A 58 -6.84 -8.17 2.09
CA ALA A 58 -7.50 -7.42 3.15
C ALA A 58 -8.02 -6.06 2.69
N VAL A 59 -7.19 -5.27 1.99
CA VAL A 59 -7.60 -3.95 1.46
C VAL A 59 -8.60 -4.07 0.31
N MET A 60 -8.56 -5.14 -0.47
CA MET A 60 -9.60 -5.42 -1.47
C MET A 60 -10.97 -5.52 -0.81
N LEU A 61 -11.06 -6.26 0.28
CA LEU A 61 -12.31 -6.42 1.03
C LEU A 61 -12.70 -5.13 1.75
N GLY A 62 -11.75 -4.48 2.42
CA GLY A 62 -11.99 -3.29 3.23
C GLY A 62 -12.37 -2.07 2.41
N ASP A 63 -11.57 -1.71 1.42
CA ASP A 63 -11.83 -0.53 0.56
C ASP A 63 -13.04 -0.75 -0.35
N GLY A 64 -13.22 -1.97 -0.86
CA GLY A 64 -14.40 -2.33 -1.64
C GLY A 64 -15.69 -2.22 -0.82
N CYS A 65 -15.67 -2.71 0.40
CA CYS A 65 -16.78 -2.58 1.34
C CYS A 65 -17.01 -1.10 1.70
N CYS A 66 -15.97 -0.35 2.01
CA CYS A 66 -16.05 1.08 2.34
C CYS A 66 -16.72 1.88 1.22
N ALA A 67 -16.32 1.67 -0.03
CA ALA A 67 -16.90 2.34 -1.19
C ALA A 67 -18.38 1.97 -1.36
N PHE A 68 -18.72 0.69 -1.29
CA PHE A 68 -20.10 0.21 -1.42
C PHE A 68 -21.01 0.73 -0.30
N VAL A 69 -20.56 0.60 0.94
CA VAL A 69 -21.28 1.07 2.13
C VAL A 69 -21.54 2.55 2.09
N SER A 70 -20.52 3.34 1.72
CA SER A 70 -20.64 4.80 1.65
C SER A 70 -21.70 5.25 0.63
N MET A 71 -21.73 4.61 -0.55
CA MET A 71 -22.75 4.87 -1.56
C MET A 71 -24.14 4.42 -1.09
N ALA A 72 -24.25 3.26 -0.45
CA ALA A 72 -25.51 2.75 0.09
C ALA A 72 -26.09 3.68 1.18
N LEU A 73 -25.24 4.17 2.07
CA LEU A 73 -25.65 5.17 3.07
C LEU A 73 -26.13 6.48 2.44
N GLY A 74 -25.45 6.92 1.37
CA GLY A 74 -25.88 8.11 0.62
C GLY A 74 -27.27 7.96 -0.03
N ARG A 75 -27.66 6.72 -0.39
CA ARG A 75 -28.99 6.36 -0.93
C ARG A 75 -30.01 6.05 0.14
N ASN A 76 -29.68 6.17 1.43
CA ASN A 76 -30.48 5.73 2.57
C ASN A 76 -30.77 4.22 2.58
N GLU A 77 -29.93 3.41 1.95
CA GLU A 77 -30.04 1.94 1.91
C GLU A 77 -29.22 1.31 3.04
N VAL A 78 -29.56 1.64 4.29
CA VAL A 78 -28.78 1.23 5.48
C VAL A 78 -28.71 -0.30 5.62
N ASP A 79 -29.74 -1.03 5.25
CA ASP A 79 -29.76 -2.50 5.33
C ASP A 79 -28.75 -3.14 4.36
N LYS A 80 -28.58 -2.58 3.16
CA LYS A 80 -27.54 -3.01 2.22
C LYS A 80 -26.14 -2.73 2.77
N ALA A 81 -25.95 -1.57 3.41
CA ALA A 81 -24.69 -1.22 4.06
C ALA A 81 -24.33 -2.21 5.18
N LYS A 82 -25.26 -2.50 6.09
CA LYS A 82 -25.07 -3.47 7.18
C LYS A 82 -24.73 -4.86 6.66
N ARG A 83 -25.42 -5.31 5.62
CA ARG A 83 -25.17 -6.60 4.99
C ARG A 83 -23.79 -6.64 4.33
N SER A 84 -23.36 -5.57 3.68
CA SER A 84 -22.02 -5.48 3.11
C SER A 84 -20.94 -5.60 4.19
N VAL A 85 -21.11 -4.95 5.33
CA VAL A 85 -20.19 -5.08 6.47
C VAL A 85 -20.15 -6.50 7.00
N GLY A 86 -21.29 -7.13 7.22
CA GLY A 86 -21.37 -8.54 7.66
C GLY A 86 -20.67 -9.50 6.69
N ASN A 87 -20.92 -9.32 5.39
CA ASN A 87 -20.25 -10.12 4.34
C ASN A 87 -18.73 -9.87 4.29
N ALA A 88 -18.29 -8.62 4.45
CA ALA A 88 -16.86 -8.28 4.49
C ALA A 88 -16.16 -8.93 5.70
N VAL A 89 -16.79 -8.93 6.85
CA VAL A 89 -16.28 -9.60 8.06
C VAL A 89 -16.11 -11.10 7.82
N VAL A 90 -17.12 -11.77 7.30
CA VAL A 90 -17.05 -13.21 7.01
C VAL A 90 -15.99 -13.51 5.96
N LEU A 91 -15.96 -12.75 4.86
CA LEU A 91 -14.96 -12.95 3.80
C LEU A 91 -13.53 -12.71 4.31
N SER A 92 -13.31 -11.70 5.17
CA SER A 92 -11.98 -11.44 5.73
C SER A 92 -11.52 -12.59 6.65
N VAL A 93 -12.40 -13.13 7.48
CA VAL A 93 -12.10 -14.27 8.33
C VAL A 93 -11.84 -15.53 7.48
N VAL A 94 -12.72 -15.86 6.55
CA VAL A 94 -12.57 -17.05 5.71
C VAL A 94 -11.32 -16.97 4.84
N SER A 95 -11.10 -15.85 4.14
CA SER A 95 -9.93 -15.69 3.27
C SER A 95 -8.62 -15.71 4.06
N SER A 96 -8.60 -15.14 5.27
CA SER A 96 -7.42 -15.16 6.12
C SER A 96 -7.09 -16.57 6.63
N LEU A 97 -8.10 -17.35 7.02
CA LEU A 97 -7.90 -18.75 7.44
C LEU A 97 -7.46 -19.62 6.27
N VAL A 98 -8.02 -19.44 5.08
CA VAL A 98 -7.58 -20.15 3.87
C VAL A 98 -6.14 -19.79 3.54
N LEU A 99 -5.79 -18.52 3.54
CA LEU A 99 -4.42 -18.08 3.27
C LEU A 99 -3.43 -18.62 4.30
N THR A 100 -3.80 -18.61 5.59
CA THR A 100 -3.00 -19.18 6.67
C THR A 100 -2.77 -20.68 6.46
N ALA A 101 -3.81 -21.43 6.10
CA ALA A 101 -3.69 -22.84 5.80
C ALA A 101 -2.77 -23.12 4.59
N VAL A 102 -2.93 -22.36 3.52
CA VAL A 102 -2.06 -22.45 2.33
C VAL A 102 -0.61 -22.16 2.69
N TYR A 103 -0.36 -21.11 3.46
CA TYR A 103 0.99 -20.73 3.88
C TYR A 103 1.64 -21.77 4.80
N LEU A 104 0.90 -22.37 5.72
CA LEU A 104 1.42 -23.43 6.60
C LEU A 104 1.70 -24.72 5.84
N ILE A 105 0.82 -25.12 4.91
CA ILE A 105 0.97 -26.37 4.14
C ILE A 105 2.13 -26.25 3.14
N PHE A 106 2.26 -25.12 2.46
CA PHE A 106 3.23 -24.91 1.38
C PHE A 106 4.41 -24.03 1.78
N ALA A 107 4.66 -23.84 3.08
CA ALA A 107 5.66 -22.91 3.60
C ALA A 107 7.02 -23.05 2.92
N ASN A 108 7.58 -24.25 2.88
CA ASN A 108 8.91 -24.50 2.31
C ASN A 108 8.97 -24.21 0.80
N THR A 109 7.94 -24.60 0.07
CA THR A 109 7.85 -24.35 -1.38
C THR A 109 7.77 -22.86 -1.66
N ILE A 110 6.94 -22.13 -0.89
CA ILE A 110 6.75 -20.70 -1.04
C ILE A 110 8.04 -19.93 -0.72
N ILE A 111 8.69 -20.25 0.39
CA ILE A 111 9.96 -19.64 0.78
C ILE A 111 11.04 -19.88 -0.29
N ALA A 112 11.10 -21.09 -0.85
CA ALA A 112 12.02 -21.42 -1.92
C ALA A 112 11.74 -20.59 -3.19
N MET A 113 10.48 -20.40 -3.57
CA MET A 113 10.08 -19.59 -4.73
C MET A 113 10.50 -18.12 -4.59
N PHE A 114 10.53 -17.58 -3.37
CA PHE A 114 10.93 -16.19 -3.10
C PHE A 114 12.41 -16.02 -2.75
N GLY A 115 13.23 -17.05 -3.01
CA GLY A 115 14.67 -16.95 -2.90
C GLY A 115 15.25 -17.28 -1.51
N GLY A 116 14.47 -17.90 -0.62
CA GLY A 116 14.93 -18.28 0.71
C GLY A 116 16.00 -19.38 0.73
N THR A 117 16.24 -20.07 -0.40
CA THR A 117 17.20 -21.17 -0.52
C THR A 117 18.62 -20.74 -0.91
N VAL A 118 18.94 -19.47 -0.81
CA VAL A 118 20.28 -18.93 -1.13
C VAL A 118 21.36 -19.59 -0.24
N ASN A 119 21.06 -19.80 1.04
CA ASN A 119 21.87 -20.57 1.98
C ASN A 119 20.98 -21.14 3.09
N GLU A 120 21.53 -22.11 3.84
CA GLU A 120 20.80 -22.84 4.89
C GLU A 120 20.34 -21.93 6.04
N GLU A 121 21.17 -20.99 6.47
CA GLU A 121 20.85 -20.04 7.53
C GLU A 121 19.70 -19.09 7.16
N THR A 122 19.73 -18.52 5.96
CA THR A 122 18.61 -17.68 5.46
C THR A 122 17.32 -18.50 5.36
N PHE A 123 17.40 -19.74 4.92
CA PHE A 123 16.24 -20.61 4.81
C PHE A 123 15.64 -20.90 6.19
N ARG A 124 16.47 -21.25 7.18
CA ARG A 124 16.04 -21.51 8.55
C ARG A 124 15.38 -20.27 9.18
N HIS A 125 16.02 -19.11 9.07
CA HIS A 125 15.45 -17.86 9.60
C HIS A 125 14.17 -17.46 8.88
N SER A 126 14.09 -17.70 7.58
CA SER A 126 12.86 -17.46 6.79
C SER A 126 11.73 -18.37 7.24
N GLN A 127 12.00 -19.66 7.48
CA GLN A 127 10.99 -20.60 7.97
C GLN A 127 10.48 -20.19 9.36
N GLU A 128 11.37 -19.84 10.28
CA GLU A 128 11.02 -19.41 11.63
C GLU A 128 10.15 -18.13 11.58
N TYR A 129 10.63 -17.10 10.90
CA TYR A 129 9.90 -15.83 10.76
C TYR A 129 8.54 -16.00 10.07
N PHE A 130 8.52 -16.75 8.97
CA PHE A 130 7.31 -16.99 8.20
C PHE A 130 6.26 -17.78 8.98
N PHE A 131 6.66 -18.76 9.76
CA PHE A 131 5.75 -19.54 10.59
C PHE A 131 5.00 -18.65 11.59
N TYR A 132 5.74 -17.85 12.36
CA TYR A 132 5.11 -17.01 13.38
C TYR A 132 4.30 -15.87 12.76
N ILE A 133 4.78 -15.24 11.69
CA ILE A 133 4.00 -14.22 10.95
C ILE A 133 2.71 -14.82 10.40
N THR A 134 2.76 -16.05 9.88
CA THR A 134 1.58 -16.73 9.32
C THR A 134 0.50 -16.94 10.37
N LEU A 135 0.86 -17.26 11.62
CA LEU A 135 -0.11 -17.35 12.70
C LEU A 135 -0.82 -16.02 13.00
N GLY A 136 -0.19 -14.91 12.70
CA GLY A 136 -0.77 -13.56 12.85
C GLY A 136 -1.62 -13.11 11.67
N ILE A 137 -1.60 -13.79 10.52
CA ILE A 137 -2.34 -13.38 9.31
C ILE A 137 -3.83 -13.18 9.54
N PRO A 138 -4.57 -14.05 10.24
CA PRO A 138 -5.99 -13.81 10.50
C PRO A 138 -6.27 -12.47 11.20
N PHE A 139 -5.45 -12.15 12.19
CA PHE A 139 -5.58 -10.90 12.94
C PHE A 139 -5.17 -9.69 12.08
N TYR A 140 -4.08 -9.82 11.34
CA TYR A 140 -3.59 -8.79 10.45
C TYR A 140 -4.61 -8.44 9.37
N MET A 141 -5.10 -9.43 8.63
CA MET A 141 -6.07 -9.23 7.55
C MET A 141 -7.37 -8.66 8.09
N PHE A 142 -7.86 -9.13 9.23
CA PHE A 142 -9.07 -8.60 9.84
C PHE A 142 -8.91 -7.13 10.23
N GLY A 143 -7.82 -6.76 10.89
CA GLY A 143 -7.54 -5.37 11.26
C GLY A 143 -7.43 -4.44 10.05
N GLN A 144 -6.74 -4.89 9.00
CA GLN A 144 -6.58 -4.13 7.76
C GLN A 144 -7.89 -3.97 6.98
N ALA A 145 -8.72 -5.00 6.91
CA ALA A 145 -10.02 -4.93 6.26
C ALA A 145 -11.02 -4.05 7.04
N MET A 146 -10.99 -4.09 8.36
CA MET A 146 -11.89 -3.30 9.19
C MET A 146 -11.56 -1.81 9.21
N ASN A 147 -10.31 -1.42 9.00
CA ASN A 147 -9.90 -0.01 9.06
C ASN A 147 -10.71 0.90 8.11
N PRO A 148 -10.85 0.59 6.79
CA PRO A 148 -11.73 1.36 5.90
C PRO A 148 -13.21 1.32 6.31
N ILE A 149 -13.68 0.19 6.83
CA ILE A 149 -15.08 0.01 7.26
C ILE A 149 -15.38 0.89 8.47
N ILE A 150 -14.47 1.01 9.42
CA ILE A 150 -14.60 1.90 10.59
C ILE A 150 -14.67 3.36 10.13
N ARG A 151 -13.89 3.74 9.10
CA ARG A 151 -13.99 5.08 8.48
C ARG A 151 -15.37 5.32 7.86
N ALA A 152 -15.91 4.31 7.17
CA ALA A 152 -17.25 4.38 6.59
C ALA A 152 -18.37 4.50 7.64
N ASP A 153 -18.17 3.96 8.84
CA ASP A 153 -19.07 4.15 10.00
C ASP A 153 -18.98 5.56 10.63
N GLY A 154 -18.15 6.43 10.07
CA GLY A 154 -18.00 7.82 10.50
C GLY A 154 -16.95 8.07 11.58
N ASN A 155 -16.09 7.10 11.89
CA ASN A 155 -15.06 7.23 12.93
C ASN A 155 -13.62 7.02 12.43
N PRO A 156 -13.10 7.91 11.56
CA PRO A 156 -11.74 7.79 11.06
C PRO A 156 -10.67 7.91 12.16
N LYS A 157 -10.97 8.64 13.24
CA LYS A 157 -10.05 8.77 14.38
C LYS A 157 -9.82 7.43 15.09
N PHE A 158 -10.88 6.63 15.29
CA PHE A 158 -10.73 5.33 15.90
C PHE A 158 -9.93 4.36 15.00
N ALA A 159 -10.17 4.40 13.69
CA ALA A 159 -9.38 3.63 12.73
C ALA A 159 -7.87 3.98 12.83
N MET A 160 -7.54 5.25 12.94
CA MET A 160 -6.17 5.70 13.18
C MET A 160 -5.62 5.20 14.53
N ILE A 161 -6.35 5.38 15.61
CA ILE A 161 -5.92 4.97 16.96
C ILE A 161 -5.63 3.48 17.02
N SER A 162 -6.47 2.63 16.39
CA SER A 162 -6.26 1.18 16.37
C SER A 162 -4.96 0.80 15.65
N THR A 163 -4.65 1.46 14.55
CA THR A 163 -3.38 1.26 13.82
C THR A 163 -2.18 1.75 14.63
N LEU A 164 -2.29 2.93 15.24
CA LEU A 164 -1.23 3.50 16.07
C LEU A 164 -0.95 2.62 17.31
N ALA A 165 -1.97 2.08 17.94
CA ALA A 165 -1.82 1.19 19.08
C ALA A 165 -1.04 -0.08 18.70
N GLY A 166 -1.39 -0.71 17.58
CA GLY A 166 -0.66 -1.88 17.07
C GLY A 166 0.80 -1.57 16.73
N ALA A 167 1.05 -0.46 16.05
CA ALA A 167 2.40 -0.02 15.71
C ALA A 167 3.23 0.32 16.97
N ALA A 168 2.65 1.00 17.94
CA ALA A 168 3.34 1.33 19.20
C ALA A 168 3.73 0.07 19.98
N ILE A 169 2.83 -0.92 20.09
CA ILE A 169 3.11 -2.19 20.73
C ILE A 169 4.25 -2.90 20.02
N ASN A 170 4.24 -2.97 18.70
CA ASN A 170 5.31 -3.58 17.91
C ASN A 170 6.66 -2.89 18.17
N ILE A 171 6.73 -1.57 18.04
CA ILE A 171 7.97 -0.78 18.24
C ILE A 171 8.52 -0.93 19.65
N ILE A 172 7.68 -1.08 20.67
CA ILE A 172 8.11 -1.28 22.05
C ILE A 172 8.61 -2.71 22.28
N LEU A 173 7.91 -3.72 21.74
CA LEU A 173 8.23 -5.12 21.96
C LEU A 173 9.41 -5.62 21.12
N ASP A 174 9.63 -5.09 19.92
CA ASP A 174 10.73 -5.49 19.04
C ASP A 174 12.10 -5.45 19.75
N PRO A 175 12.53 -4.31 20.31
CA PRO A 175 13.82 -4.26 21.00
C PRO A 175 13.88 -5.22 22.19
N ILE A 176 12.79 -5.41 22.92
CA ILE A 176 12.74 -6.32 24.07
C ILE A 176 12.95 -7.77 23.61
N PHE A 177 12.23 -8.21 22.59
CA PHE A 177 12.30 -9.59 22.12
C PHE A 177 13.57 -9.89 21.33
N ILE A 178 14.05 -8.90 20.55
CA ILE A 178 15.25 -9.08 19.72
C ILE A 178 16.53 -8.92 20.56
N PHE A 179 16.67 -7.85 21.33
CA PHE A 179 17.93 -7.51 22.01
C PHE A 179 18.02 -8.03 23.45
N VAL A 180 16.95 -7.97 24.23
CA VAL A 180 16.96 -8.38 25.64
C VAL A 180 16.74 -9.88 25.74
N LEU A 181 15.67 -10.42 25.17
CA LEU A 181 15.35 -11.85 25.24
C LEU A 181 16.10 -12.68 24.19
N LYS A 182 16.66 -12.04 23.17
CA LYS A 182 17.42 -12.69 22.08
C LYS A 182 16.64 -13.81 21.38
N TRP A 183 15.36 -13.61 21.17
CA TRP A 183 14.50 -14.58 20.48
C TRP A 183 14.67 -14.59 18.96
N GLY A 184 15.55 -13.76 18.41
CA GLY A 184 15.85 -13.74 16.98
C GLY A 184 14.68 -13.37 16.09
N MET A 185 14.56 -14.06 14.98
CA MET A 185 13.47 -13.84 14.01
C MET A 185 12.11 -14.20 14.60
N MET A 186 12.03 -15.17 15.50
CA MET A 186 10.83 -15.46 16.27
C MET A 186 10.39 -14.24 17.08
N GLY A 187 11.32 -13.55 17.73
CA GLY A 187 11.02 -12.36 18.54
C GLY A 187 10.43 -11.22 17.71
N ALA A 188 11.03 -10.92 16.57
CA ALA A 188 10.51 -9.91 15.64
C ALA A 188 9.10 -10.27 15.15
N ALA A 189 8.89 -11.53 14.75
CA ALA A 189 7.58 -12.01 14.31
C ALA A 189 6.53 -11.94 15.42
N VAL A 190 6.85 -12.38 16.63
CA VAL A 190 5.92 -12.37 17.76
C VAL A 190 5.55 -10.94 18.17
N ALA A 191 6.51 -10.01 18.19
CA ALA A 191 6.22 -8.59 18.46
C ALA A 191 5.24 -8.00 17.45
N THR A 192 5.45 -8.30 16.17
CA THR A 192 4.55 -7.88 15.09
C THR A 192 3.15 -8.49 15.26
N VAL A 193 3.06 -9.79 15.55
CA VAL A 193 1.79 -10.49 15.75
C VAL A 193 1.03 -9.95 16.95
N ILE A 194 1.69 -9.65 18.07
CA ILE A 194 1.02 -9.04 19.24
C ILE A 194 0.43 -7.68 18.88
N GLY A 195 1.14 -6.85 18.12
CA GLY A 195 0.60 -5.59 17.61
C GLY A 195 -0.62 -5.79 16.70
N GLN A 196 -0.58 -6.78 15.83
CA GLN A 196 -1.70 -7.15 14.95
C GLN A 196 -2.91 -7.68 15.73
N VAL A 197 -2.70 -8.49 16.76
CA VAL A 197 -3.76 -8.97 17.65
C VAL A 197 -4.42 -7.81 18.40
N ALA A 198 -3.64 -6.86 18.90
CA ALA A 198 -4.18 -5.68 19.55
C ALA A 198 -5.05 -4.84 18.59
N THR A 199 -4.59 -4.62 17.36
CA THR A 199 -5.36 -3.92 16.32
C THR A 199 -6.65 -4.68 15.98
N ALA A 200 -6.58 -5.99 15.82
CA ALA A 200 -7.75 -6.84 15.55
C ALA A 200 -8.75 -6.82 16.71
N PHE A 201 -8.26 -6.86 17.95
CA PHE A 201 -9.11 -6.76 19.15
C PHE A 201 -9.88 -5.43 19.18
N LEU A 202 -9.20 -4.32 18.92
CA LEU A 202 -9.84 -3.01 18.83
C LEU A 202 -10.86 -2.95 17.68
N ALA A 203 -10.57 -3.59 16.55
CA ALA A 203 -11.49 -3.68 15.41
C ALA A 203 -12.75 -4.51 15.76
N VAL A 204 -12.60 -5.64 16.46
CA VAL A 204 -13.73 -6.43 16.95
C VAL A 204 -14.55 -5.65 17.96
N TRP A 205 -13.88 -4.99 18.91
CA TRP A 205 -14.57 -4.14 19.88
C TRP A 205 -15.41 -3.07 19.18
N TYR A 206 -14.83 -2.40 18.17
CA TYR A 206 -15.55 -1.39 17.40
C TYR A 206 -16.72 -1.98 16.62
N LEU A 207 -16.55 -3.15 15.99
CA LEU A 207 -17.61 -3.86 15.26
C LEU A 207 -18.84 -4.10 16.16
N LEU A 208 -18.61 -4.48 17.42
CA LEU A 208 -19.68 -4.69 18.40
C LEU A 208 -20.36 -3.39 18.86
N HIS A 209 -19.67 -2.25 18.74
CA HIS A 209 -20.13 -0.92 19.17
C HIS A 209 -20.38 0.05 18.01
N MET A 210 -20.45 -0.44 16.76
CA MET A 210 -20.80 0.39 15.61
C MET A 210 -22.14 1.11 15.81
N LYS A 211 -22.21 2.34 15.32
CA LYS A 211 -23.37 3.22 15.52
C LYS A 211 -24.31 3.23 14.31
N ILE A 212 -23.76 3.22 13.09
CA ILE A 212 -24.50 3.46 11.85
C ILE A 212 -24.73 2.15 11.09
N ILE A 213 -23.69 1.36 10.89
CA ILE A 213 -23.67 0.19 10.01
C ILE A 213 -23.42 -1.13 10.75
N LYS A 214 -23.82 -1.19 12.01
CA LYS A 214 -23.70 -2.41 12.81
C LYS A 214 -24.51 -3.54 12.19
N PRO A 215 -23.86 -4.65 11.74
CA PRO A 215 -24.59 -5.78 11.16
C PRO A 215 -25.40 -6.53 12.23
N ALA A 216 -26.59 -6.98 11.84
CA ALA A 216 -27.39 -7.92 12.60
C ALA A 216 -26.97 -9.35 12.27
N SER A 217 -27.44 -10.34 13.05
CA SER A 217 -27.07 -11.76 12.86
C SER A 217 -27.37 -12.28 11.44
N GLY A 218 -28.42 -11.81 10.80
CA GLY A 218 -28.78 -12.17 9.43
C GLY A 218 -27.89 -11.54 8.35
N ASP A 219 -27.17 -10.50 8.67
CA ASP A 219 -26.32 -9.76 7.71
C ASP A 219 -24.99 -10.48 7.44
N TYR A 220 -24.61 -11.42 8.27
CA TYR A 220 -23.40 -12.25 8.07
C TYR A 220 -23.61 -13.36 7.03
N ALA A 221 -24.83 -13.63 6.59
CA ALA A 221 -25.08 -14.57 5.52
C ALA A 221 -24.53 -14.04 4.20
N LEU A 222 -23.61 -14.79 3.58
CA LEU A 222 -22.98 -14.40 2.33
C LEU A 222 -24.00 -14.33 1.19
N ARG A 223 -24.01 -13.21 0.48
CA ARG A 223 -24.79 -13.01 -0.74
C ARG A 223 -23.87 -12.69 -1.92
N GLY A 224 -23.93 -13.54 -2.95
CA GLY A 224 -23.06 -13.40 -4.11
C GLY A 224 -23.13 -12.03 -4.79
N THR A 225 -24.29 -11.40 -4.84
CA THR A 225 -24.46 -10.06 -5.42
C THR A 225 -23.75 -8.97 -4.63
N VAL A 226 -23.81 -9.01 -3.30
CA VAL A 226 -23.13 -8.06 -2.41
C VAL A 226 -21.64 -8.31 -2.44
N CYS A 227 -21.21 -9.56 -2.30
CA CYS A 227 -19.80 -9.94 -2.35
C CYS A 227 -19.17 -9.56 -3.70
N GLY A 228 -19.84 -9.87 -4.81
CA GLY A 228 -19.35 -9.55 -6.15
C GLY A 228 -19.17 -8.04 -6.36
N ARG A 229 -20.13 -7.23 -5.94
CA ARG A 229 -20.04 -5.77 -6.05
C ARG A 229 -18.89 -5.20 -5.21
N MET A 230 -18.77 -5.66 -3.97
CA MET A 230 -17.72 -5.25 -3.05
C MET A 230 -16.32 -5.63 -3.58
N LEU A 231 -16.15 -6.86 -4.04
CA LEU A 231 -14.89 -7.33 -4.61
C LEU A 231 -14.53 -6.56 -5.88
N THR A 232 -15.49 -6.31 -6.76
CA THR A 232 -15.28 -5.55 -8.00
C THR A 232 -14.79 -4.12 -7.71
N LEU A 233 -15.34 -3.47 -6.70
CA LEU A 233 -14.88 -2.15 -6.25
C LEU A 233 -13.49 -2.20 -5.59
N GLY A 234 -13.18 -3.28 -4.89
CA GLY A 234 -11.92 -3.43 -4.16
C GLY A 234 -10.73 -3.89 -5.01
N ILE A 235 -10.96 -4.39 -6.21
CA ILE A 235 -9.88 -4.97 -7.03
C ILE A 235 -8.80 -3.95 -7.39
N THR A 236 -9.13 -2.66 -7.46
CA THR A 236 -8.18 -1.56 -7.65
C THR A 236 -7.14 -1.52 -6.52
N SER A 237 -7.59 -1.65 -5.27
CA SER A 237 -6.71 -1.69 -4.10
C SER A 237 -5.84 -2.96 -4.09
N PHE A 238 -6.41 -4.10 -4.48
CA PHE A 238 -5.68 -5.36 -4.64
C PHE A 238 -4.55 -5.22 -5.67
N LEU A 239 -4.86 -4.72 -6.87
CA LEU A 239 -3.87 -4.53 -7.93
C LEU A 239 -2.74 -3.58 -7.49
N SER A 240 -3.07 -2.51 -6.78
CA SER A 240 -2.08 -1.56 -6.27
C SER A 240 -1.07 -2.22 -5.32
N GLN A 241 -1.48 -3.17 -4.51
CA GLN A 241 -0.58 -3.86 -3.58
C GLN A 241 0.23 -4.97 -4.28
N ILE A 242 -0.41 -5.80 -5.08
CA ILE A 242 0.26 -6.91 -5.79
C ILE A 242 1.28 -6.39 -6.80
N SER A 243 0.95 -5.33 -7.53
CA SER A 243 1.86 -4.75 -8.52
C SER A 243 3.11 -4.15 -7.89
N LEU A 244 3.03 -3.66 -6.65
CA LEU A 244 4.21 -3.18 -5.92
C LEU A 244 5.25 -4.29 -5.79
N VAL A 245 4.85 -5.49 -5.39
CA VAL A 245 5.75 -6.65 -5.26
C VAL A 245 6.31 -7.06 -6.63
N ALA A 246 5.45 -7.14 -7.64
CA ALA A 246 5.88 -7.48 -8.99
C ALA A 246 6.86 -6.47 -9.58
N ALA A 247 6.60 -5.17 -9.36
CA ALA A 247 7.49 -4.09 -9.80
C ALA A 247 8.84 -4.14 -9.09
N MET A 248 8.85 -4.36 -7.76
CA MET A 248 10.10 -4.50 -7.01
C MET A 248 10.92 -5.69 -7.49
N ALA A 249 10.29 -6.84 -7.73
CA ALA A 249 10.96 -8.02 -8.24
C ALA A 249 11.54 -7.77 -9.66
N ALA A 250 10.78 -7.14 -10.53
CA ALA A 250 11.24 -6.79 -11.89
C ALA A 250 12.43 -5.80 -11.84
N ILE A 251 12.31 -4.75 -11.04
CA ILE A 251 13.37 -3.74 -10.86
C ILE A 251 14.65 -4.39 -10.32
N ASN A 252 14.54 -5.19 -9.26
CA ASN A 252 15.70 -5.83 -8.64
C ASN A 252 16.41 -6.80 -9.62
N ASN A 253 15.65 -7.59 -10.39
CA ASN A 253 16.23 -8.46 -11.41
C ASN A 253 16.95 -7.68 -12.51
N MET A 254 16.37 -6.57 -12.96
CA MET A 254 16.97 -5.74 -14.00
C MET A 254 18.19 -4.98 -13.49
N LEU A 255 18.16 -4.48 -12.25
CA LEU A 255 19.32 -3.85 -11.62
C LEU A 255 20.50 -4.82 -11.51
N ARG A 256 20.24 -6.08 -11.12
CA ARG A 256 21.29 -7.12 -11.04
C ARG A 256 21.83 -7.44 -12.42
N LYS A 257 20.96 -7.64 -13.41
CA LYS A 257 21.37 -8.01 -14.78
C LYS A 257 22.17 -6.89 -15.46
N TYR A 258 21.63 -5.69 -15.49
CA TYR A 258 22.24 -4.56 -16.21
C TYR A 258 23.28 -3.82 -15.39
N GLY A 259 23.25 -3.88 -14.07
CA GLY A 259 24.35 -3.44 -13.22
C GLY A 259 25.62 -4.24 -13.45
N ALA A 260 25.51 -5.56 -13.63
CA ALA A 260 26.65 -6.41 -13.98
C ALA A 260 27.26 -6.12 -15.36
N LEU A 261 26.52 -5.51 -16.26
CA LEU A 261 26.96 -5.12 -17.60
C LEU A 261 27.50 -3.67 -17.66
N ASP A 262 27.33 -2.91 -16.59
CA ASP A 262 27.80 -1.52 -16.51
C ASP A 262 29.33 -1.45 -16.31
N ALA A 263 30.00 -0.45 -16.89
CA ALA A 263 31.44 -0.30 -16.83
C ALA A 263 31.99 -0.05 -15.41
N VAL A 264 31.21 0.60 -14.56
CA VAL A 264 31.57 0.90 -13.15
C VAL A 264 30.99 -0.16 -12.22
N PHE A 265 29.69 -0.41 -12.30
CA PHE A 265 28.97 -1.29 -11.39
C PHE A 265 29.11 -2.78 -11.73
N GLY A 266 29.69 -3.12 -12.87
CA GLY A 266 30.11 -4.49 -13.18
C GLY A 266 31.33 -4.94 -12.38
N GLN A 267 32.06 -4.01 -11.74
CA GLN A 267 33.18 -4.33 -10.85
C GLN A 267 32.65 -4.84 -9.50
N GLU A 268 33.27 -5.91 -8.97
CA GLU A 268 32.82 -6.57 -7.75
C GLU A 268 32.66 -5.63 -6.55
N GLN A 269 33.58 -4.67 -6.42
CA GLN A 269 33.58 -3.68 -5.34
C GLN A 269 32.42 -2.67 -5.37
N TYR A 270 31.76 -2.50 -6.53
CA TYR A 270 30.66 -1.53 -6.72
C TYR A 270 29.33 -2.19 -7.13
N ALA A 271 29.32 -3.50 -7.27
CA ALA A 271 28.17 -4.26 -7.78
C ALA A 271 26.86 -4.08 -6.97
N GLN A 272 26.97 -3.79 -5.68
CA GLN A 272 25.83 -3.59 -4.78
C GLN A 272 25.18 -2.18 -4.89
N ILE A 273 25.90 -1.21 -5.47
CA ILE A 273 25.48 0.20 -5.47
C ILE A 273 24.12 0.42 -6.15
N PRO A 274 23.84 -0.11 -7.37
CA PRO A 274 22.55 0.12 -8.01
C PRO A 274 21.37 -0.35 -7.18
N MET A 275 21.44 -1.52 -6.56
CA MET A 275 20.37 -2.05 -5.71
C MET A 275 20.19 -1.25 -4.43
N ALA A 276 21.29 -0.86 -3.78
CA ALA A 276 21.24 -0.06 -2.56
C ALA A 276 20.63 1.33 -2.81
N VAL A 277 21.05 1.98 -3.88
CA VAL A 277 20.56 3.31 -4.27
C VAL A 277 19.08 3.28 -4.64
N VAL A 278 18.67 2.39 -5.54
CA VAL A 278 17.27 2.28 -5.95
C VAL A 278 16.39 1.87 -4.76
N GLY A 279 16.91 1.05 -3.85
CA GLY A 279 16.25 0.72 -2.59
C GLY A 279 15.90 1.96 -1.74
N ILE A 280 16.82 2.92 -1.64
CA ILE A 280 16.58 4.20 -0.93
C ILE A 280 15.54 5.05 -1.66
N VAL A 281 15.66 5.18 -2.98
CA VAL A 281 14.69 5.91 -3.81
C VAL A 281 13.28 5.33 -3.66
N MET A 282 13.16 4.00 -3.66
CA MET A 282 11.89 3.31 -3.46
C MET A 282 11.30 3.52 -2.07
N LYS A 283 12.13 3.60 -1.02
CA LYS A 283 11.64 3.94 0.34
C LYS A 283 11.08 5.36 0.41
N PHE A 284 11.76 6.33 -0.19
CA PHE A 284 11.25 7.69 -0.30
C PHE A 284 9.93 7.73 -1.08
N PHE A 285 9.87 7.07 -2.21
CA PHE A 285 8.66 6.92 -3.01
C PHE A 285 7.52 6.31 -2.20
N GLN A 286 7.78 5.25 -1.45
CA GLN A 286 6.77 4.58 -0.62
C GLN A 286 6.20 5.49 0.47
N ILE A 287 7.03 6.33 1.10
CA ILE A 287 6.58 7.32 2.08
C ILE A 287 5.61 8.32 1.42
N VAL A 288 5.99 8.87 0.26
CA VAL A 288 5.14 9.82 -0.47
C VAL A 288 3.83 9.17 -0.91
N ILE A 289 3.88 7.98 -1.46
CA ILE A 289 2.67 7.24 -1.88
C ILE A 289 1.78 6.87 -0.70
N SER A 290 2.33 6.60 0.47
CA SER A 290 1.52 6.38 1.69
C SER A 290 0.69 7.62 2.05
N ILE A 291 1.25 8.83 1.89
CA ILE A 291 0.53 10.08 2.07
C ILE A 291 -0.58 10.22 1.03
N VAL A 292 -0.25 10.00 -0.23
CA VAL A 292 -1.18 10.09 -1.38
C VAL A 292 -2.35 9.11 -1.24
N VAL A 293 -2.06 7.83 -1.04
CA VAL A 293 -3.09 6.81 -0.84
C VAL A 293 -3.92 7.10 0.41
N GLY A 294 -3.27 7.56 1.49
CA GLY A 294 -3.96 7.95 2.73
C GLY A 294 -4.95 9.08 2.52
N MET A 295 -4.60 10.07 1.72
CA MET A 295 -5.47 11.19 1.38
C MET A 295 -6.64 10.75 0.52
N ALA A 296 -6.39 10.03 -0.55
CA ALA A 296 -7.42 9.56 -1.48
C ALA A 296 -8.35 8.52 -0.83
N ALA A 297 -7.79 7.50 -0.16
CA ALA A 297 -8.57 6.47 0.52
C ALA A 297 -9.35 7.00 1.72
N GLY A 298 -8.80 7.99 2.42
CA GLY A 298 -9.51 8.70 3.49
C GLY A 298 -10.74 9.43 2.98
N CYS A 299 -10.75 9.87 1.73
CA CYS A 299 -11.90 10.54 1.10
C CYS A 299 -12.97 9.58 0.58
N ILE A 300 -12.72 8.27 0.46
CA ILE A 300 -13.70 7.29 -0.06
C ILE A 300 -15.06 7.40 0.64
N PRO A 301 -15.16 7.44 1.99
CA PRO A 301 -16.46 7.56 2.66
C PRO A 301 -17.25 8.80 2.27
N ILE A 302 -16.57 9.94 2.14
CA ILE A 302 -17.22 11.22 1.84
C ILE A 302 -17.67 11.26 0.38
N VAL A 303 -16.80 10.86 -0.52
CA VAL A 303 -17.06 10.83 -1.96
C VAL A 303 -18.19 9.84 -2.26
N GLY A 304 -18.10 8.62 -1.73
CA GLY A 304 -19.11 7.58 -1.93
C GLY A 304 -20.48 8.00 -1.39
N TYR A 305 -20.54 8.57 -0.19
CA TYR A 305 -21.77 9.07 0.40
C TYR A 305 -22.43 10.16 -0.47
N ASN A 306 -21.67 11.18 -0.86
CA ASN A 306 -22.22 12.26 -1.70
C ASN A 306 -22.61 11.77 -3.08
N MET A 307 -21.91 10.79 -3.64
CA MET A 307 -22.26 10.16 -4.91
C MET A 307 -23.55 9.35 -4.79
N GLY A 308 -23.71 8.57 -3.72
CA GLY A 308 -24.94 7.85 -3.42
C GLY A 308 -26.15 8.76 -3.20
N ALA A 309 -25.93 9.89 -2.54
CA ALA A 309 -26.94 10.94 -2.32
C ALA A 309 -27.20 11.83 -3.55
N GLU A 310 -26.61 11.52 -4.70
CA GLU A 310 -26.74 12.26 -5.98
C GLU A 310 -26.29 13.73 -5.90
N LYS A 311 -25.43 14.08 -4.91
CA LYS A 311 -24.91 15.44 -4.73
C LYS A 311 -23.66 15.65 -5.59
N LYS A 312 -23.82 15.58 -6.91
CA LYS A 312 -22.72 15.60 -7.89
C LYS A 312 -21.83 16.84 -7.81
N LEU A 313 -22.38 18.01 -7.50
CA LEU A 313 -21.58 19.22 -7.33
C LEU A 313 -20.61 19.12 -6.14
N ARG A 314 -21.02 18.48 -5.05
CA ARG A 314 -20.13 18.22 -3.90
C ARG A 314 -19.05 17.20 -4.24
N VAL A 315 -19.41 16.17 -5.00
CA VAL A 315 -18.45 15.18 -5.50
C VAL A 315 -17.40 15.84 -6.40
N ARG A 316 -17.83 16.74 -7.29
CA ARG A 316 -16.94 17.55 -8.14
C ARG A 316 -15.99 18.43 -7.32
N GLU A 317 -16.51 19.12 -6.30
CA GLU A 317 -15.70 19.94 -5.41
C GLU A 317 -14.64 19.11 -4.68
N LEU A 318 -15.04 17.93 -4.15
CA LEU A 318 -14.12 16.99 -3.52
C LEU A 318 -13.04 16.49 -4.47
N PHE A 319 -13.42 16.16 -5.72
CA PHE A 319 -12.47 15.69 -6.71
C PHE A 319 -11.43 16.76 -7.04
N THR A 320 -11.88 18.00 -7.27
CA THR A 320 -10.98 19.13 -7.55
C THR A 320 -10.01 19.36 -6.38
N LYS A 321 -10.51 19.37 -5.15
CA LYS A 321 -9.66 19.56 -3.95
C LYS A 321 -8.69 18.42 -3.76
N LEU A 322 -9.12 17.17 -4.03
CA LEU A 322 -8.25 16.01 -3.95
C LEU A 322 -7.12 16.11 -4.97
N LEU A 323 -7.45 16.37 -6.25
CA LEU A 323 -6.42 16.50 -7.30
C LEU A 323 -5.40 17.61 -7.02
N ILE A 324 -5.87 18.77 -6.52
CA ILE A 324 -4.97 19.88 -6.14
C ILE A 324 -4.08 19.48 -4.97
N ALA A 325 -4.64 18.87 -3.94
CA ALA A 325 -3.87 18.45 -2.76
C ALA A 325 -2.82 17.39 -3.13
N GLU A 326 -3.18 16.42 -3.96
CA GLU A 326 -2.26 15.38 -4.43
C GLU A 326 -1.16 15.95 -5.34
N ALA A 327 -1.51 16.89 -6.23
CA ALA A 327 -0.53 17.58 -7.05
C ALA A 327 0.45 18.40 -6.19
N LEU A 328 -0.02 19.02 -5.10
CA LEU A 328 0.84 19.74 -4.15
C LEU A 328 1.79 18.80 -3.40
N VAL A 329 1.30 17.66 -2.94
CA VAL A 329 2.16 16.63 -2.32
C VAL A 329 3.22 16.16 -3.31
N GLY A 330 2.83 15.87 -4.54
CA GLY A 330 3.75 15.48 -5.61
C GLY A 330 4.77 16.57 -5.93
N ALA A 331 4.36 17.84 -5.95
CA ALA A 331 5.25 18.97 -6.18
C ALA A 331 6.28 19.13 -5.04
N VAL A 332 5.86 19.00 -3.78
CA VAL A 332 6.77 19.05 -2.62
C VAL A 332 7.77 17.89 -2.71
N ALA A 333 7.31 16.67 -2.99
CA ALA A 333 8.17 15.51 -3.14
C ALA A 333 9.17 15.69 -4.31
N LEU A 334 8.72 16.26 -5.42
CA LEU A 334 9.57 16.58 -6.58
C LEU A 334 10.65 17.60 -6.22
N VAL A 335 10.30 18.69 -5.52
CA VAL A 335 11.26 19.70 -5.06
C VAL A 335 12.29 19.08 -4.11
N MET A 336 11.88 18.17 -3.23
CA MET A 336 12.81 17.45 -2.36
C MET A 336 13.76 16.55 -3.14
N ALA A 337 13.25 15.79 -4.11
CA ALA A 337 14.03 14.85 -4.90
C ALA A 337 15.02 15.56 -5.85
N GLU A 338 14.60 16.67 -6.47
CA GLU A 338 15.43 17.44 -7.42
C GLU A 338 16.39 18.40 -6.72
N GLY A 339 15.90 19.11 -5.69
CA GLY A 339 16.63 20.16 -5.01
C GLY A 339 17.56 19.68 -3.90
N PHE A 340 17.15 18.62 -3.18
CA PHE A 340 17.83 18.16 -1.98
C PHE A 340 18.19 16.65 -2.00
N PRO A 341 18.65 16.09 -3.12
CA PRO A 341 18.93 14.66 -3.19
C PRO A 341 20.03 14.21 -2.24
N ARG A 342 21.06 15.03 -2.02
CA ARG A 342 22.17 14.72 -1.08
C ARG A 342 21.71 14.60 0.35
N GLN A 343 20.79 15.46 0.79
CA GLN A 343 20.21 15.42 2.13
C GLN A 343 19.34 14.19 2.31
N LEU A 344 18.56 13.81 1.30
CA LEU A 344 17.76 12.59 1.31
C LEU A 344 18.65 11.35 1.40
N ILE A 345 19.73 11.29 0.63
CA ILE A 345 20.71 10.20 0.69
C ILE A 345 21.31 10.08 2.10
N ALA A 346 21.68 11.20 2.71
CA ALA A 346 22.24 11.25 4.06
C ALA A 346 21.25 10.74 5.14
N ILE A 347 19.97 11.09 5.02
CA ILE A 347 18.92 10.63 5.95
C ILE A 347 18.78 9.10 5.90
N PHE A 348 18.91 8.48 4.73
CA PHE A 348 18.78 7.03 4.57
C PHE A 348 20.08 6.25 4.82
N GLY A 349 21.13 6.89 5.30
CA GLY A 349 22.30 6.22 5.88
C GLY A 349 23.52 6.05 4.96
N ALA A 350 23.61 6.80 3.85
CA ALA A 350 24.66 6.65 2.86
C ALA A 350 25.70 7.81 2.85
N ALA A 351 25.87 8.51 3.96
CA ALA A 351 26.68 9.74 4.03
C ALA A 351 28.21 9.54 3.77
N ASN A 352 28.71 8.31 3.90
CA ASN A 352 30.15 7.99 3.82
C ASN A 352 30.50 7.01 2.69
N GLU A 353 29.66 6.90 1.67
CA GLU A 353 29.85 6.00 0.54
C GLU A 353 30.76 6.63 -0.55
N SER A 354 31.13 5.83 -1.52
CA SER A 354 31.99 6.26 -2.64
C SER A 354 31.35 7.38 -3.48
N GLY A 355 32.20 8.14 -4.25
CA GLY A 355 31.70 9.14 -5.18
C GLY A 355 30.73 8.56 -6.22
N TYR A 356 30.99 7.33 -6.72
CA TYR A 356 30.08 6.64 -7.64
C TYR A 356 28.70 6.37 -7.04
N TYR A 357 28.64 6.05 -5.74
CA TYR A 357 27.38 5.89 -5.03
C TYR A 357 26.59 7.20 -5.01
N THR A 358 27.23 8.30 -4.61
CA THR A 358 26.59 9.61 -4.51
C THR A 358 26.09 10.10 -5.86
N ASP A 359 26.89 9.98 -6.91
CA ASP A 359 26.55 10.44 -8.26
C ASP A 359 25.38 9.62 -8.84
N PHE A 360 25.43 8.31 -8.68
CA PHE A 360 24.32 7.45 -9.12
C PHE A 360 23.05 7.68 -8.30
N ALA A 361 23.17 7.93 -6.99
CA ALA A 361 22.04 8.23 -6.13
C ALA A 361 21.36 9.55 -6.50
N ILE A 362 22.13 10.61 -6.77
CA ILE A 362 21.58 11.88 -7.24
C ILE A 362 20.85 11.69 -8.57
N LYS A 363 21.47 10.98 -9.51
CA LYS A 363 20.87 10.64 -10.80
C LYS A 363 19.57 9.85 -10.62
N ALA A 364 19.57 8.84 -9.75
CA ALA A 364 18.41 7.99 -9.48
C ALA A 364 17.25 8.79 -8.87
N PHE A 365 17.49 9.60 -7.84
CA PHE A 365 16.47 10.46 -7.25
C PHE A 365 15.84 11.40 -8.28
N ARG A 366 16.66 12.09 -9.06
CA ARG A 366 16.19 13.03 -10.08
C ARG A 366 15.47 12.36 -11.24
N THR A 367 15.98 11.25 -11.73
CA THR A 367 15.39 10.58 -12.90
C THR A 367 14.15 9.79 -12.55
N TYR A 368 14.22 8.95 -11.51
CA TYR A 368 13.12 8.05 -11.14
C TYR A 368 11.90 8.79 -10.61
N LEU A 369 12.10 9.90 -9.91
CA LEU A 369 11.04 10.69 -9.26
C LEU A 369 10.64 11.96 -10.04
N CYS A 370 11.16 12.19 -11.24
CA CYS A 370 10.91 13.44 -11.99
C CYS A 370 9.42 13.66 -12.34
N MET A 371 8.62 12.59 -12.43
CA MET A 371 7.18 12.68 -12.72
C MET A 371 6.29 12.43 -11.49
N MET A 372 6.82 12.74 -10.30
CA MET A 372 6.13 12.47 -9.02
C MET A 372 4.75 13.13 -8.92
N VAL A 373 4.59 14.32 -9.51
CA VAL A 373 3.29 15.01 -9.55
C VAL A 373 2.26 14.17 -10.33
N LEU A 374 2.65 13.63 -11.48
CA LEU A 374 1.78 12.78 -12.30
C LEU A 374 1.46 11.46 -11.59
N ALA A 375 2.44 10.86 -10.90
CA ALA A 375 2.23 9.65 -10.12
C ALA A 375 1.16 9.86 -9.04
N CYS A 376 1.23 10.97 -8.29
CA CYS A 376 0.27 11.32 -7.27
C CYS A 376 -1.14 11.53 -7.86
N VAL A 377 -1.26 12.29 -8.94
CA VAL A 377 -2.54 12.57 -9.60
C VAL A 377 -3.15 11.28 -10.17
N ASN A 378 -2.36 10.42 -10.80
CA ASN A 378 -2.81 9.13 -11.30
C ASN A 378 -3.39 8.27 -10.18
N LYS A 379 -2.68 8.17 -9.05
CA LYS A 379 -3.10 7.39 -7.88
C LYS A 379 -4.42 7.90 -7.30
N ALA A 380 -4.53 9.22 -7.16
CA ALA A 380 -5.77 9.86 -6.72
C ALA A 380 -6.95 9.59 -7.66
N CYS A 381 -6.70 9.61 -8.96
CA CYS A 381 -7.73 9.42 -9.98
C CYS A 381 -8.39 8.04 -9.86
N PHE A 382 -7.62 6.96 -9.82
CA PHE A 382 -8.25 5.64 -9.77
C PHE A 382 -8.85 5.28 -8.40
N ILE A 383 -8.32 5.79 -7.27
CA ILE A 383 -8.97 5.65 -5.96
C ILE A 383 -10.29 6.45 -5.92
N PHE A 384 -10.32 7.65 -6.50
CA PHE A 384 -11.55 8.42 -6.61
C PHE A 384 -12.62 7.71 -7.46
N LEU A 385 -12.23 7.13 -8.59
CA LEU A 385 -13.13 6.34 -9.45
C LEU A 385 -13.71 5.13 -8.71
N GLN A 386 -12.92 4.47 -7.86
CA GLN A 386 -13.39 3.42 -6.95
C GLN A 386 -14.45 3.97 -5.99
N ALA A 387 -14.22 5.14 -5.41
CA ALA A 387 -15.13 5.77 -4.46
C ALA A 387 -16.49 6.17 -5.08
N VAL A 388 -16.50 6.60 -6.34
CA VAL A 388 -17.76 6.92 -7.06
C VAL A 388 -18.44 5.70 -7.69
N GLY A 389 -17.92 4.52 -7.49
CA GLY A 389 -18.50 3.25 -7.95
C GLY A 389 -18.22 2.89 -9.41
N LYS A 390 -17.28 3.57 -10.08
CA LYS A 390 -16.82 3.24 -11.43
C LYS A 390 -15.76 2.16 -11.41
N ALA A 391 -16.14 0.96 -10.94
CA ALA A 391 -15.24 -0.13 -10.68
C ALA A 391 -14.39 -0.53 -11.91
N LEU A 392 -15.02 -0.71 -13.07
CA LEU A 392 -14.31 -1.12 -14.29
C LEU A 392 -13.26 -0.09 -14.72
N THR A 393 -13.64 1.19 -14.76
CA THR A 393 -12.72 2.28 -15.15
C THR A 393 -11.56 2.40 -14.18
N SER A 394 -11.85 2.32 -12.88
CA SER A 394 -10.83 2.33 -11.82
C SER A 394 -9.86 1.16 -11.96
N THR A 395 -10.39 -0.06 -12.14
CA THR A 395 -9.59 -1.28 -12.31
C THR A 395 -8.72 -1.24 -13.56
N LEU A 396 -9.28 -0.84 -14.70
CA LEU A 396 -8.52 -0.74 -15.95
C LEU A 396 -7.40 0.29 -15.85
N LEU A 397 -7.69 1.47 -15.29
CA LEU A 397 -6.67 2.51 -15.11
C LEU A 397 -5.55 2.06 -14.17
N SER A 398 -5.92 1.42 -13.06
CA SER A 398 -4.96 0.85 -12.12
C SER A 398 -4.13 -0.27 -12.76
N MET A 399 -4.76 -1.16 -13.53
CA MET A 399 -4.08 -2.24 -14.23
C MET A 399 -3.07 -1.70 -15.26
N PHE A 400 -3.45 -0.70 -16.05
CA PHE A 400 -2.52 -0.07 -16.99
C PHE A 400 -1.33 0.55 -16.27
N ARG A 401 -1.57 1.33 -15.23
CA ARG A 401 -0.50 1.99 -14.50
C ARG A 401 0.40 1.02 -13.74
N GLU A 402 -0.18 0.08 -13.03
CA GLU A 402 0.55 -0.76 -12.08
C GLU A 402 1.19 -1.98 -12.75
N VAL A 403 0.47 -2.64 -13.64
CA VAL A 403 0.91 -3.90 -14.24
C VAL A 403 1.50 -3.66 -15.64
N VAL A 404 0.70 -3.12 -16.58
CA VAL A 404 1.12 -3.04 -17.99
C VAL A 404 2.29 -2.08 -18.15
N PHE A 405 2.19 -0.88 -17.62
CA PHE A 405 3.25 0.11 -17.74
C PHE A 405 4.29 -0.02 -16.63
N GLY A 406 3.88 -0.20 -15.36
CA GLY A 406 4.80 -0.28 -14.24
C GLY A 406 5.77 -1.45 -14.34
N VAL A 407 5.26 -2.66 -14.37
CA VAL A 407 6.09 -3.87 -14.52
C VAL A 407 6.62 -3.99 -15.95
N GLY A 408 5.79 -3.71 -16.96
CA GLY A 408 6.16 -3.85 -18.36
C GLY A 408 7.37 -2.98 -18.74
N PHE A 409 7.36 -1.69 -18.38
CA PHE A 409 8.51 -0.82 -18.68
C PHE A 409 9.71 -1.07 -17.78
N ALA A 410 9.52 -1.55 -16.55
CA ALA A 410 10.63 -1.99 -15.72
C ALA A 410 11.42 -3.15 -16.36
N LEU A 411 10.76 -4.00 -17.14
CA LEU A 411 11.38 -5.10 -17.88
C LEU A 411 11.87 -4.67 -19.28
N LEU A 412 11.12 -3.81 -19.96
CA LEU A 412 11.37 -3.46 -21.37
C LEU A 412 12.47 -2.40 -21.56
N LEU A 413 12.40 -1.28 -20.81
CA LEU A 413 13.31 -0.16 -21.01
C LEU A 413 14.79 -0.49 -20.75
N PRO A 414 15.13 -1.34 -19.77
CA PRO A 414 16.53 -1.75 -19.59
C PRO A 414 17.12 -2.49 -20.78
N VAL A 415 16.30 -3.13 -21.61
CA VAL A 415 16.78 -3.79 -22.85
C VAL A 415 17.39 -2.77 -23.83
N PHE A 416 16.83 -1.56 -23.88
CA PHE A 416 17.28 -0.50 -24.80
C PHE A 416 18.27 0.47 -24.16
N PHE A 417 18.14 0.77 -22.88
CA PHE A 417 18.88 1.81 -22.17
C PHE A 417 19.78 1.28 -21.05
N GLY A 418 19.89 -0.04 -20.89
CA GLY A 418 20.70 -0.66 -19.84
C GLY A 418 20.22 -0.25 -18.44
N LEU A 419 21.16 0.05 -17.55
CA LEU A 419 20.86 0.42 -16.17
C LEU A 419 19.96 1.67 -16.06
N ASP A 420 20.16 2.65 -16.93
CA ASP A 420 19.33 3.86 -16.96
C ASP A 420 17.88 3.57 -17.33
N GLY A 421 17.64 2.52 -18.11
CA GLY A 421 16.28 2.07 -18.44
C GLY A 421 15.44 1.70 -17.23
N VAL A 422 16.07 1.22 -16.16
CA VAL A 422 15.38 0.96 -14.89
C VAL A 422 14.89 2.27 -14.28
N LEU A 423 15.70 3.32 -14.33
CA LEU A 423 15.35 4.63 -13.80
C LEU A 423 14.26 5.33 -14.63
N TYR A 424 14.19 5.07 -15.93
CA TYR A 424 13.18 5.65 -16.84
C TYR A 424 11.81 4.95 -16.72
N SER A 425 11.75 3.75 -16.15
CA SER A 425 10.52 2.94 -16.12
C SER A 425 9.36 3.64 -15.43
N MET A 426 9.62 4.27 -14.30
CA MET A 426 8.60 4.98 -13.51
C MET A 426 8.07 6.24 -14.21
N PRO A 427 8.93 7.19 -14.64
CA PRO A 427 8.48 8.39 -15.36
C PRO A 427 7.67 8.07 -16.61
N VAL A 428 8.10 7.13 -17.42
CA VAL A 428 7.40 6.74 -18.66
C VAL A 428 6.02 6.16 -18.34
N SER A 429 5.94 5.29 -17.33
CA SER A 429 4.68 4.72 -16.86
C SER A 429 3.71 5.80 -16.41
N ASP A 430 4.19 6.78 -15.64
CA ASP A 430 3.34 7.84 -15.11
C ASP A 430 2.88 8.83 -16.18
N ILE A 431 3.72 9.15 -17.17
CA ILE A 431 3.34 10.00 -18.31
C ILE A 431 2.24 9.33 -19.13
N LEU A 432 2.42 8.07 -19.53
CA LEU A 432 1.44 7.35 -20.34
C LEU A 432 0.11 7.15 -19.59
N THR A 433 0.20 6.82 -18.31
CA THR A 433 -1.00 6.72 -17.47
C THR A 433 -1.70 8.07 -17.34
N PHE A 434 -0.95 9.16 -17.19
CA PHE A 434 -1.55 10.50 -17.05
C PHE A 434 -2.30 10.93 -18.29
N ILE A 435 -1.85 10.57 -19.49
CA ILE A 435 -2.58 10.84 -20.72
C ILE A 435 -3.98 10.19 -20.66
N ILE A 436 -4.05 8.93 -20.22
CA ILE A 436 -5.32 8.22 -20.04
C ILE A 436 -6.13 8.86 -18.91
N SER A 437 -5.48 9.15 -17.78
CA SER A 437 -6.11 9.79 -16.61
C SER A 437 -6.70 11.16 -16.95
N ALA A 438 -6.02 11.98 -17.75
CA ALA A 438 -6.51 13.29 -18.17
C ALA A 438 -7.82 13.18 -18.96
N ILE A 439 -7.91 12.22 -19.86
CA ILE A 439 -9.15 11.94 -20.61
C ILE A 439 -10.28 11.55 -19.65
N ILE A 440 -9.99 10.66 -18.71
CA ILE A 440 -10.95 10.19 -17.71
C ILE A 440 -11.37 11.33 -16.77
N ILE A 441 -10.44 12.17 -16.34
CA ILE A 441 -10.70 13.34 -15.50
C ILE A 441 -11.68 14.28 -16.21
N VAL A 442 -11.40 14.65 -17.48
CA VAL A 442 -12.28 15.50 -18.26
C VAL A 442 -13.67 14.89 -18.42
N LYS A 443 -13.75 13.58 -18.74
CA LYS A 443 -15.03 12.86 -18.84
C LYS A 443 -15.78 12.88 -17.49
N THR A 444 -15.08 12.62 -16.39
CA THR A 444 -15.68 12.63 -15.05
C THR A 444 -16.25 14.02 -14.69
N TYR A 445 -15.51 15.09 -14.98
CA TYR A 445 -16.02 16.45 -14.77
C TYR A 445 -17.27 16.75 -15.61
N ARG A 446 -17.33 16.29 -16.87
CA ARG A 446 -18.53 16.44 -17.71
C ARG A 446 -19.74 15.72 -17.13
N GLU A 447 -19.57 14.49 -16.67
CA GLU A 447 -20.63 13.69 -16.05
C GLU A 447 -21.14 14.30 -14.74
N LEU A 448 -20.25 14.93 -13.95
CA LEU A 448 -20.61 15.61 -12.71
C LEU A 448 -21.28 16.97 -12.95
N ASN A 449 -21.19 17.54 -14.16
CA ASN A 449 -21.80 18.82 -14.53
C ASN A 449 -23.21 18.72 -15.11
N VAL A 450 -23.68 17.55 -15.52
CA VAL A 450 -24.93 17.36 -16.29
C VAL A 450 -26.22 17.74 -15.53
N GLU A 451 -26.15 18.03 -14.22
CA GLU A 451 -27.37 18.44 -13.47
C GLU A 451 -27.73 19.92 -13.50
N GLY A 452 -26.94 20.77 -14.17
CA GLY A 452 -27.25 22.20 -14.29
C GLY A 452 -28.31 22.56 -15.37
N VAL A 453 -28.76 21.61 -16.19
CA VAL A 453 -29.58 21.90 -17.38
C VAL A 453 -31.01 21.36 -17.30
N GLN A 454 -31.38 20.57 -16.27
CA GLN A 454 -32.74 19.99 -16.18
C GLN A 454 -33.65 20.59 -15.11
N LYS A 455 -33.38 21.78 -14.57
CA LYS A 455 -34.32 22.55 -13.74
C LYS A 455 -34.31 24.03 -14.16
N VAL A 456 -34.86 24.32 -15.30
CA VAL A 456 -35.50 25.60 -15.62
C VAL A 456 -36.87 25.27 -16.21
#